data_1ca6175f4cf8a6274f7e5735e2292c63
#
_entry.id   1ca6175f4cf8a6274f7e5735e2292c63
#
_cell.length_a   1.000
_cell.length_b   1.000
_cell.length_c   1.000
_cell.angle_alpha   90.00
_cell.angle_beta   90.00
_cell.angle_gamma   90.00
#
_symmetry.space_group_name_H-M   'P 1'
#
loop_
_entity.id
_entity.type
_entity.pdbx_description
1 polymer ?
#
loop_
_entity_poly.entity_id
_entity_poly.type
_entity_poly.pdbx_seq_one_letter_code
_entity_poly.pdbx_strand_id
1 'polypeptide(L)'
;KDAFEMIWEEQKENGWTDAEIDGMTGFVFCNRYGNIMNAQSVNRAIKRISSAYNATEEVEAKKEHREPVLLPNFSAHSLRHTFCTRLCERETNLKVIQSIMGHKDIQTTMDIYAEATEEKKQETFEHLAATMDVF
;
A
#
# COMPACT_ATOMS: atom_id res chain seq x y z
N LYS A 1 -12.61 4.71 -0.97
CA LYS A 1 -14.05 4.54 -0.76
C LYS A 1 -14.68 4.03 -2.05
N ASP A 2 -14.59 4.74 -3.13
CA ASP A 2 -15.23 4.41 -4.42
C ASP A 2 -14.84 3.03 -4.98
N ALA A 3 -13.54 2.65 -4.87
CA ALA A 3 -13.07 1.34 -5.32
C ALA A 3 -13.72 0.18 -4.53
N PHE A 4 -13.96 0.34 -3.23
CA PHE A 4 -14.66 -0.67 -2.43
C PHE A 4 -16.15 -0.72 -2.75
N GLU A 5 -16.77 0.39 -3.04
CA GLU A 5 -18.16 0.45 -3.49
C GLU A 5 -18.32 -0.28 -4.84
N MET A 6 -17.40 -0.07 -5.78
CA MET A 6 -17.39 -0.81 -7.06
C MET A 6 -17.25 -2.33 -6.87
N ILE A 7 -16.31 -2.77 -6.01
CA ILE A 7 -16.13 -4.21 -5.69
C ILE A 7 -17.40 -4.77 -5.03
N TRP A 8 -18.01 -4.01 -4.13
CA TRP A 8 -19.24 -4.40 -3.46
C TRP A 8 -20.39 -4.62 -4.44
N GLU A 9 -20.61 -3.67 -5.37
CA GLU A 9 -21.67 -3.78 -6.39
C GLU A 9 -21.38 -4.97 -7.33
N GLU A 10 -20.14 -5.16 -7.76
CA GLU A 10 -19.74 -6.31 -8.59
C GLU A 10 -20.02 -7.65 -7.89
N GLN A 11 -19.68 -7.76 -6.61
CA GLN A 11 -19.92 -8.99 -5.84
C GLN A 11 -21.40 -9.21 -5.55
N LYS A 12 -22.18 -8.15 -5.40
CA LYS A 12 -23.63 -8.23 -5.23
C LYS A 12 -24.32 -8.75 -6.49
N GLU A 13 -23.84 -8.36 -7.68
CA GLU A 13 -24.37 -8.81 -8.97
C GLU A 13 -23.92 -10.24 -9.31
N ASN A 14 -22.64 -10.56 -9.08
CA ASN A 14 -22.03 -11.83 -9.49
C ASN A 14 -22.07 -12.92 -8.41
N GLY A 15 -22.53 -12.60 -7.21
CA GLY A 15 -22.49 -13.47 -6.02
C GLY A 15 -21.18 -13.33 -5.24
N TRP A 16 -21.27 -13.62 -3.95
CA TRP A 16 -20.14 -13.62 -3.03
C TRP A 16 -19.34 -14.90 -3.18
N THR A 17 -18.03 -14.84 -2.85
CA THR A 17 -17.22 -16.04 -2.81
C THR A 17 -17.58 -16.94 -1.63
N ASP A 18 -17.72 -18.24 -1.89
CA ASP A 18 -17.87 -19.29 -0.87
C ASP A 18 -16.51 -19.83 -0.40
N ALA A 19 -15.42 -19.22 -0.84
CA ALA A 19 -14.08 -19.68 -0.50
C ALA A 19 -13.82 -19.59 1.00
N GLU A 20 -13.28 -20.66 1.55
CA GLU A 20 -12.88 -20.79 2.96
C GLU A 20 -11.38 -21.11 3.04
N ILE A 21 -10.64 -20.36 3.87
CA ILE A 21 -9.24 -20.66 4.20
C ILE A 21 -9.08 -20.60 5.72
N ASP A 22 -8.60 -21.65 6.32
CA ASP A 22 -8.38 -21.77 7.77
C ASP A 22 -9.62 -21.39 8.61
N GLY A 23 -10.82 -21.74 8.15
CA GLY A 23 -12.09 -21.42 8.79
C GLY A 23 -12.55 -19.97 8.59
N MET A 24 -11.85 -19.17 7.81
CA MET A 24 -12.24 -17.81 7.46
C MET A 24 -12.96 -17.76 6.11
N THR A 25 -14.05 -17.00 6.07
CA THR A 25 -14.90 -16.78 4.87
C THR A 25 -15.08 -15.28 4.63
N GLY A 26 -15.83 -14.91 3.58
CA GLY A 26 -16.19 -13.53 3.31
C GLY A 26 -15.02 -12.68 2.77
N PHE A 27 -14.14 -13.27 1.97
CA PHE A 27 -13.01 -12.56 1.38
C PHE A 27 -13.47 -11.51 0.37
N VAL A 28 -12.96 -10.28 0.53
CA VAL A 28 -13.30 -9.13 -0.32
C VAL A 28 -12.65 -9.21 -1.69
N PHE A 29 -11.40 -9.70 -1.77
CA PHE A 29 -10.64 -9.71 -3.01
C PHE A 29 -10.61 -11.11 -3.63
N CYS A 30 -11.48 -11.29 -4.60
CA CYS A 30 -11.60 -12.52 -5.38
C CYS A 30 -11.42 -12.23 -6.87
N ASN A 31 -11.05 -13.25 -7.63
CA ASN A 31 -11.08 -13.16 -9.08
C ASN A 31 -12.51 -13.39 -9.60
N ARG A 32 -12.72 -13.17 -10.92
CA ARG A 32 -14.02 -13.36 -11.58
C ARG A 32 -14.61 -14.78 -11.46
N TYR A 33 -13.87 -15.74 -10.95
CA TYR A 33 -14.31 -17.12 -10.73
C TYR A 33 -14.61 -17.41 -9.24
N GLY A 34 -14.64 -16.38 -8.39
CA GLY A 34 -14.84 -16.51 -6.94
C GLY A 34 -13.62 -17.03 -6.16
N ASN A 35 -12.47 -17.25 -6.81
CA ASN A 35 -11.28 -17.71 -6.10
C ASN A 35 -10.53 -16.53 -5.47
N ILE A 36 -10.00 -16.74 -4.27
CA ILE A 36 -9.21 -15.75 -3.57
C ILE A 36 -7.95 -15.41 -4.36
N MET A 37 -7.63 -14.13 -4.45
CA MET A 37 -6.43 -13.66 -5.15
C MET A 37 -5.18 -14.00 -4.35
N ASN A 38 -4.23 -14.68 -4.98
CA ASN A 38 -2.92 -14.91 -4.38
C ASN A 38 -1.95 -13.75 -4.63
N ALA A 39 -0.90 -13.66 -3.80
CA ALA A 39 0.08 -12.58 -3.86
C ALA A 39 0.77 -12.46 -5.23
N GLN A 40 0.97 -13.57 -5.94
CA GLN A 40 1.60 -13.56 -7.27
C GLN A 40 0.69 -12.93 -8.32
N SER A 41 -0.62 -13.18 -8.26
CA SER A 41 -1.61 -12.57 -9.16
C SER A 41 -1.68 -11.07 -8.95
N VAL A 42 -1.71 -10.62 -7.69
CA VAL A 42 -1.70 -9.20 -7.32
C VAL A 42 -0.42 -8.52 -7.81
N ASN A 43 0.75 -9.10 -7.54
CA ASN A 43 2.03 -8.52 -7.97
C ASN A 43 2.17 -8.48 -9.50
N ARG A 44 1.62 -9.46 -10.21
CA ARG A 44 1.56 -9.45 -11.68
C ARG A 44 0.70 -8.31 -12.22
N ALA A 45 -0.44 -8.05 -11.57
CA ALA A 45 -1.32 -6.93 -11.92
C ALA A 45 -0.63 -5.58 -11.65
N ILE A 46 0.00 -5.41 -10.49
CA ILE A 46 0.78 -4.22 -10.14
C ILE A 46 1.85 -3.96 -11.20
N LYS A 47 2.67 -4.97 -11.51
CA LYS A 47 3.73 -4.85 -12.52
C LYS A 47 3.20 -4.47 -13.90
N ARG A 48 2.07 -5.06 -14.32
CA ARG A 48 1.44 -4.72 -15.60
C ARG A 48 0.99 -3.26 -15.64
N ILE A 49 0.35 -2.79 -14.57
CA ILE A 49 -0.15 -1.41 -14.49
C ILE A 49 1.01 -0.41 -14.47
N SER A 50 2.03 -0.63 -13.63
CA SER A 50 3.18 0.26 -13.54
C SER A 50 4.00 0.28 -14.84
N SER A 51 4.18 -0.86 -15.50
CA SER A 51 4.87 -0.91 -16.80
C SER A 51 4.08 -0.20 -17.91
N ALA A 52 2.75 -0.33 -17.94
CA ALA A 52 1.91 0.38 -18.89
C ALA A 52 1.95 1.90 -18.66
N TYR A 53 1.88 2.34 -17.41
CA TYR A 53 2.04 3.75 -17.04
C TYR A 53 3.40 4.29 -17.50
N ASN A 54 4.49 3.62 -17.15
CA ASN A 54 5.84 4.06 -17.50
C ASN A 54 6.04 4.17 -19.01
N ALA A 55 5.53 3.20 -19.78
CA ALA A 55 5.60 3.25 -21.23
C ALA A 55 4.83 4.45 -21.83
N THR A 56 3.67 4.77 -21.27
CA THR A 56 2.87 5.94 -21.68
C THR A 56 3.59 7.23 -21.30
N GLU A 57 4.08 7.31 -20.06
CA GLU A 57 4.80 8.47 -19.52
C GLU A 57 6.06 8.81 -20.33
N GLU A 58 6.85 7.80 -20.73
CA GLU A 58 8.03 8.00 -21.59
C GLU A 58 7.67 8.62 -22.92
N VAL A 59 6.54 8.22 -23.52
CA VAL A 59 6.07 8.78 -24.79
C VAL A 59 5.59 10.22 -24.61
N GLU A 60 4.83 10.49 -23.55
CA GLU A 60 4.28 11.82 -23.27
C GLU A 60 5.40 12.81 -22.89
N ALA A 61 6.30 12.42 -22.01
CA ALA A 61 7.43 13.24 -21.62
C ALA A 61 8.32 13.62 -22.81
N LYS A 62 8.53 12.67 -23.74
CA LYS A 62 9.26 12.94 -24.97
C LYS A 62 8.56 13.95 -25.88
N LYS A 63 7.23 13.91 -25.98
CA LYS A 63 6.44 14.89 -26.75
C LYS A 63 6.51 16.28 -26.12
N GLU A 64 6.50 16.34 -24.80
CA GLU A 64 6.50 17.57 -24.01
C GLU A 64 7.92 18.10 -23.74
N HIS A 65 8.97 17.42 -24.22
CA HIS A 65 10.37 17.77 -24.00
C HIS A 65 10.74 17.90 -22.50
N ARG A 66 10.19 17.03 -21.65
CA ARG A 66 10.50 16.94 -20.21
C ARG A 66 11.06 15.57 -19.84
N GLU A 67 11.68 15.48 -18.66
CA GLU A 67 12.08 14.20 -18.09
C GLU A 67 10.83 13.38 -17.68
N PRO A 68 10.81 12.06 -17.94
CA PRO A 68 9.70 11.21 -17.55
C PRO A 68 9.69 10.96 -16.02
N VAL A 69 8.51 10.99 -15.43
CA VAL A 69 8.29 10.64 -14.02
C VAL A 69 7.87 9.19 -13.91
N LEU A 70 8.86 8.29 -13.83
CA LEU A 70 8.62 6.85 -13.84
C LEU A 70 8.29 6.31 -12.44
N LEU A 71 7.32 5.40 -12.38
CA LEU A 71 7.04 4.63 -11.18
C LEU A 71 8.18 3.63 -10.94
N PRO A 72 8.72 3.53 -9.71
CA PRO A 72 9.69 2.52 -9.35
C PRO A 72 9.07 1.11 -9.41
N ASN A 73 9.92 0.10 -9.37
CA ASN A 73 9.43 -1.27 -9.21
C ASN A 73 8.98 -1.49 -7.75
N PHE A 74 7.72 -1.83 -7.56
CA PHE A 74 7.15 -2.09 -6.24
C PHE A 74 6.20 -3.30 -6.26
N SER A 75 5.86 -3.80 -5.08
CA SER A 75 5.01 -4.97 -4.88
C SER A 75 3.87 -4.66 -3.91
N ALA A 76 2.92 -5.59 -3.77
CA ALA A 76 1.88 -5.51 -2.73
C ALA A 76 2.49 -5.41 -1.32
N HIS A 77 3.65 -6.05 -1.10
CA HIS A 77 4.37 -5.94 0.17
C HIS A 77 4.89 -4.53 0.42
N SER A 78 5.44 -3.87 -0.60
CA SER A 78 5.87 -2.46 -0.52
C SER A 78 4.71 -1.53 -0.17
N LEU A 79 3.53 -1.74 -0.80
CA LEU A 79 2.32 -0.98 -0.49
C LEU A 79 1.83 -1.21 0.95
N ARG A 80 1.90 -2.48 1.42
CA ARG A 80 1.58 -2.84 2.79
C ARG A 80 2.53 -2.16 3.78
N HIS A 81 3.83 -2.15 3.50
CA HIS A 81 4.84 -1.48 4.31
C HIS A 81 4.54 0.02 4.40
N THR A 82 4.34 0.70 3.26
CA THR A 82 3.97 2.11 3.21
C THR A 82 2.71 2.41 4.02
N PHE A 83 1.68 1.56 3.92
CA PHE A 83 0.46 1.71 4.71
C PHE A 83 0.75 1.61 6.21
N CYS A 84 1.56 0.62 6.64
CA CYS A 84 1.96 0.46 8.03
C CYS A 84 2.73 1.68 8.55
N THR A 85 3.70 2.18 7.79
CA THR A 85 4.46 3.40 8.13
C THR A 85 3.52 4.60 8.32
N ARG A 86 2.60 4.82 7.36
CA ARG A 86 1.60 5.91 7.46
C ARG A 86 0.63 5.74 8.63
N LEU A 87 0.31 4.52 9.00
CA LEU A 87 -0.50 4.23 10.18
C LEU A 87 0.28 4.54 11.46
N CYS A 88 1.56 4.16 11.54
CA CYS A 88 2.45 4.45 12.67
C CYS A 88 2.68 5.95 12.90
N GLU A 89 2.63 6.77 11.86
CA GLU A 89 2.72 8.23 11.97
C GLU A 89 1.51 8.86 12.69
N ARG A 90 0.37 8.19 12.68
CA ARG A 90 -0.92 8.72 13.16
C ARG A 90 -1.46 8.00 14.40
N GLU A 91 -1.09 6.73 14.58
CA GLU A 91 -1.53 5.89 15.67
C GLU A 91 -0.33 5.44 16.49
N THR A 92 -0.38 5.65 17.79
CA THR A 92 0.71 5.31 18.73
C THR A 92 0.48 3.98 19.44
N ASN A 93 -0.73 3.45 19.39
CA ASN A 93 -1.05 2.18 20.05
C ASN A 93 -0.63 0.99 19.17
N LEU A 94 0.52 0.41 19.48
CA LEU A 94 1.09 -0.71 18.73
C LEU A 94 0.16 -1.94 18.62
N LYS A 95 -0.73 -2.17 19.62
CA LYS A 95 -1.71 -3.26 19.54
C LYS A 95 -2.81 -3.01 18.54
N VAL A 96 -3.24 -1.76 18.39
CA VAL A 96 -4.20 -1.35 17.36
C VAL A 96 -3.57 -1.52 15.98
N ILE A 97 -2.32 -1.05 15.80
CA ILE A 97 -1.57 -1.19 14.54
C ILE A 97 -1.40 -2.67 14.21
N GLN A 98 -0.95 -3.50 15.16
CA GLN A 98 -0.80 -4.94 14.98
C GLN A 98 -2.09 -5.60 14.51
N SER A 99 -3.21 -5.25 15.15
CA SER A 99 -4.54 -5.80 14.82
C SER A 99 -4.99 -5.41 13.41
N ILE A 100 -4.88 -4.13 13.05
CA ILE A 100 -5.23 -3.63 11.71
C ILE A 100 -4.37 -4.28 10.63
N MET A 101 -3.07 -4.43 10.90
CA MET A 101 -2.12 -5.04 9.97
C MET A 101 -2.24 -6.57 9.90
N GLY A 102 -2.84 -7.22 10.90
CA GLY A 102 -2.88 -8.68 11.00
C GLY A 102 -1.49 -9.30 11.19
N HIS A 103 -0.58 -8.62 11.86
CA HIS A 103 0.75 -9.16 12.15
C HIS A 103 0.67 -10.20 13.27
N LYS A 104 1.15 -11.42 13.01
CA LYS A 104 1.21 -12.47 14.03
C LYS A 104 2.13 -12.10 15.20
N ASP A 105 3.28 -11.51 14.87
CA ASP A 105 4.28 -11.05 15.81
C ASP A 105 4.23 -9.53 15.96
N ILE A 106 4.19 -9.07 17.20
CA ILE A 106 4.24 -7.65 17.55
C ILE A 106 5.60 -7.04 17.15
N GLN A 107 6.67 -7.84 17.13
CA GLN A 107 8.00 -7.37 16.77
C GLN A 107 8.01 -6.75 15.37
N THR A 108 7.34 -7.36 14.39
CA THR A 108 7.20 -6.80 13.04
C THR A 108 6.56 -5.40 13.05
N THR A 109 5.58 -5.18 13.93
CA THR A 109 4.96 -3.86 14.08
C THR A 109 5.90 -2.86 14.75
N MET A 110 6.64 -3.32 15.76
CA MET A 110 7.59 -2.49 16.51
C MET A 110 8.76 -2.02 15.63
N ASP A 111 9.27 -2.90 14.77
CA ASP A 111 10.38 -2.57 13.85
C ASP A 111 9.95 -1.47 12.86
N ILE A 112 8.78 -1.61 12.25
CA ILE A 112 8.25 -0.59 11.33
C ILE A 112 7.93 0.72 12.08
N TYR A 113 7.40 0.63 13.29
CA TYR A 113 7.13 1.81 14.12
C TYR A 113 8.42 2.58 14.48
N ALA A 114 9.47 1.86 14.84
CA ALA A 114 10.76 2.46 15.16
C ALA A 114 11.35 3.19 13.93
N GLU A 115 11.33 2.55 12.75
CA GLU A 115 11.77 3.15 11.49
C GLU A 115 10.98 4.43 11.15
N ALA A 116 9.65 4.37 11.17
CA ALA A 116 8.76 5.51 10.89
C ALA A 116 8.98 6.70 11.86
N THR A 117 9.27 6.40 13.13
CA THR A 117 9.52 7.45 14.14
C THR A 117 10.91 8.05 14.02
N GLU A 118 11.92 7.32 13.59
CA GLU A 118 13.26 7.85 13.33
C GLU A 118 13.25 8.79 12.11
N GLU A 119 12.59 8.41 11.02
CA GLU A 119 12.41 9.29 9.86
C GLU A 119 11.74 10.61 10.26
N LYS A 120 10.67 10.54 11.05
CA LYS A 120 9.95 11.72 11.51
C LYS A 120 10.78 12.62 12.45
N LYS A 121 11.65 12.03 13.28
CA LYS A 121 12.61 12.80 14.07
C LYS A 121 13.61 13.53 13.18
N GLN A 122 14.14 12.85 12.18
CA GLN A 122 15.06 13.43 11.21
C GLN A 122 14.46 14.65 10.52
N GLU A 123 13.24 14.50 9.94
CA GLU A 123 12.50 15.60 9.31
C GLU A 123 12.30 16.77 10.28
N THR A 124 11.97 16.48 11.54
CA THR A 124 11.76 17.51 12.57
C THR A 124 13.05 18.26 12.87
N PHE A 125 14.18 17.56 12.99
CA PHE A 125 15.48 18.19 13.22
C PHE A 125 15.93 19.03 12.03
N GLU A 126 15.75 18.56 10.80
CA GLU A 126 16.06 19.32 9.58
C GLU A 126 15.22 20.60 9.49
N HIS A 127 13.92 20.51 9.79
CA HIS A 127 13.04 21.68 9.84
C HIS A 127 13.45 22.69 10.93
N LEU A 128 13.82 22.20 12.11
CA LEU A 128 14.33 23.04 13.20
C LEU A 128 15.63 23.73 12.80
N ALA A 129 16.60 22.99 12.22
CA ALA A 129 17.85 23.54 11.76
C ALA A 129 17.63 24.67 10.73
N ALA A 130 16.76 24.43 9.72
CA ALA A 130 16.42 25.41 8.71
C ALA A 130 15.71 26.65 9.28
N THR A 131 14.99 26.51 10.42
CA THR A 131 14.28 27.61 11.07
C THR A 131 15.18 28.38 12.03
N MET A 132 16.20 27.75 12.60
CA MET A 132 17.16 28.35 13.53
C MET A 132 18.30 29.11 12.83
N ASP A 133 18.54 28.93 11.54
CA ASP A 133 19.49 29.71 10.73
C ASP A 133 19.00 31.15 10.45
N VAL A 134 17.90 31.58 11.05
CA VAL A 134 17.32 32.94 10.93
C VAL A 134 17.73 33.86 12.10
N PHE A 135 18.58 33.43 12.99
CA PHE A 135 19.20 34.22 14.04
C PHE A 135 20.72 34.22 13.87
#